data_27619db35dee5a22fba7a2933c8f1749
#
_entry.id   27619db35dee5a22fba7a2933c8f1749
#
_cell.length_a   1.000
_cell.length_b   1.000
_cell.length_c   1.000
_cell.angle_alpha   90.00
_cell.angle_beta   90.00
_cell.angle_gamma   90.00
#
_symmetry.space_group_name_H-M   'P 1'
#
loop_
_entity.id
_entity.type
_entity.pdbx_description
1 polymer ?
#
loop_
_entity_poly.entity_id
_entity_poly.type
_entity_poly.pdbx_seq_one_letter_code
_entity_poly.pdbx_strand_id
1 'polypeptide(L)'
;MRHYCNLPENFIRELKGVLIYDKSKISYIDQYNNIFPQPEDALYKFRILPADPDRKIPTKLNEDNVSYSLDIVLSLVDLSIKNREEWYSKFNKFRKFAIVLVSNSEMVMIGNERYPMSITVTDNIKDDGSGTDSFGMNIYGDTIISPKMYKIAEKFKVLFFLPRLI
;
A
#
# COMPACT_ATOMS: atom_id res chain seq x y z
N MET A 1 12.72 -6.99 -30.78
CA MET A 1 12.09 -8.15 -30.10
C MET A 1 12.32 -8.01 -28.60
N ARG A 2 11.29 -7.87 -27.78
CA ARG A 2 11.45 -7.80 -26.32
C ARG A 2 11.51 -9.23 -25.79
N HIS A 3 12.66 -9.64 -25.27
CA HIS A 3 12.78 -10.93 -24.59
C HIS A 3 12.21 -10.79 -23.18
N TYR A 4 11.10 -11.46 -22.92
CA TYR A 4 10.56 -11.63 -21.58
C TYR A 4 11.30 -12.81 -20.93
N CYS A 5 12.47 -12.54 -20.34
CA CYS A 5 13.10 -13.51 -19.46
C CYS A 5 12.38 -13.45 -18.10
N ASN A 6 11.52 -14.41 -17.87
CA ASN A 6 10.90 -14.63 -16.58
C ASN A 6 11.92 -15.32 -15.66
N LEU A 7 12.72 -14.53 -14.95
CA LEU A 7 13.52 -15.06 -13.87
C LEU A 7 12.57 -15.47 -12.72
N PRO A 8 12.78 -16.63 -12.08
CA PRO A 8 11.92 -17.11 -10.99
C PRO A 8 11.72 -16.07 -9.88
N GLU A 9 12.73 -15.26 -9.59
CA GLU A 9 12.70 -14.18 -8.62
C GLU A 9 11.66 -13.07 -8.92
N ASN A 10 11.21 -12.97 -10.17
CA ASN A 10 10.19 -12.01 -10.58
C ASN A 10 8.77 -12.51 -10.32
N PHE A 11 8.57 -13.79 -10.01
CA PHE A 11 7.25 -14.35 -9.74
C PHE A 11 6.82 -14.25 -8.29
N ILE A 12 7.79 -14.16 -7.38
CA ILE A 12 7.51 -14.09 -5.94
C ILE A 12 7.64 -12.64 -5.49
N ARG A 13 6.54 -11.90 -5.59
CA ARG A 13 6.44 -10.55 -5.04
C ARG A 13 5.72 -10.62 -3.71
N GLU A 14 6.41 -10.22 -2.67
CA GLU A 14 5.87 -10.16 -1.33
C GLU A 14 5.75 -8.71 -0.89
N LEU A 15 4.54 -8.30 -0.55
CA LEU A 15 4.29 -6.99 0.03
C LEU A 15 4.88 -6.96 1.45
N LYS A 16 5.82 -6.06 1.69
CA LYS A 16 6.54 -5.92 2.97
C LYS A 16 6.03 -4.77 3.82
N GLY A 17 5.48 -3.76 3.19
CA GLY A 17 5.00 -2.60 3.91
C GLY A 17 4.13 -1.68 3.06
N VAL A 18 3.45 -0.80 3.77
CA VAL A 18 2.65 0.28 3.18
C VAL A 18 3.07 1.59 3.81
N LEU A 19 3.33 2.59 2.98
CA LEU A 19 3.54 3.97 3.38
C LEU A 19 2.28 4.75 3.04
N ILE A 20 1.71 5.43 4.01
CA ILE A 20 0.50 6.24 3.85
C ILE A 20 0.89 7.69 3.98
N TYR A 21 0.56 8.48 2.98
CA TYR A 21 0.81 9.91 2.90
C TYR A 21 -0.50 10.69 2.94
N ASP A 22 -0.45 11.94 3.41
CA ASP A 22 -1.50 12.88 3.06
C ASP A 22 -1.50 13.11 1.55
N LYS A 23 -2.67 13.24 0.95
CA LYS A 23 -2.82 13.45 -0.50
C LYS A 23 -2.02 14.63 -1.04
N SER A 24 -1.82 15.68 -0.23
CA SER A 24 -1.08 16.89 -0.60
C SER A 24 0.42 16.66 -0.78
N LYS A 25 0.94 15.52 -0.32
CA LYS A 25 2.37 15.19 -0.42
C LYS A 25 2.75 14.58 -1.77
N ILE A 26 1.76 14.18 -2.56
CA ILE A 26 1.97 13.64 -3.92
C ILE A 26 1.13 14.45 -4.89
N SER A 27 1.78 15.31 -5.67
CA SER A 27 1.08 16.05 -6.71
C SER A 27 0.72 15.14 -7.89
N TYR A 28 -0.24 15.57 -8.68
CA TYR A 28 -0.57 14.89 -9.94
C TYR A 28 0.64 14.79 -10.88
N ILE A 29 1.45 15.86 -10.93
CA ILE A 29 2.64 15.93 -11.78
C ILE A 29 3.72 14.97 -11.29
N ASP A 30 3.93 14.88 -9.99
CA ASP A 30 4.91 13.95 -9.41
C ASP A 30 4.55 12.50 -9.73
N GLN A 31 3.28 12.13 -9.55
CA GLN A 31 2.85 10.79 -9.92
C GLN A 31 2.97 10.55 -11.42
N TYR A 32 2.61 11.51 -12.26
CA TYR A 32 2.74 11.39 -13.72
C TYR A 32 4.19 11.16 -14.14
N ASN A 33 5.12 11.90 -13.54
CA ASN A 33 6.56 11.84 -13.83
C ASN A 33 7.30 10.72 -13.08
N ASN A 34 6.58 9.88 -12.32
CA ASN A 34 7.15 8.79 -11.54
C ASN A 34 8.13 9.28 -10.44
N ILE A 35 7.86 10.44 -9.85
CA ILE A 35 8.62 10.99 -8.73
C ILE A 35 8.00 10.47 -7.43
N PHE A 36 8.74 9.65 -6.70
CA PHE A 36 8.29 9.07 -5.43
C PHE A 36 8.55 10.03 -4.27
N PRO A 37 7.61 10.14 -3.33
CA PRO A 37 7.80 10.93 -2.12
C PRO A 37 8.87 10.30 -1.23
N GLN A 38 9.48 11.12 -0.38
CA GLN A 38 10.45 10.62 0.59
C GLN A 38 9.72 9.76 1.66
N PRO A 39 10.30 8.62 2.06
CA PRO A 39 9.68 7.77 3.09
C PRO A 39 9.47 8.50 4.42
N GLU A 40 10.28 9.51 4.72
CA GLU A 40 10.20 10.33 5.93
C GLU A 40 8.94 11.19 6.00
N ASP A 41 8.40 11.57 4.85
CA ASP A 41 7.17 12.36 4.73
C ASP A 41 5.88 11.53 4.94
N ALA A 42 6.00 10.21 5.07
CA ALA A 42 4.85 9.36 5.30
C ALA A 42 4.23 9.63 6.67
N LEU A 43 2.91 9.80 6.70
CA LEU A 43 2.14 9.91 7.94
C LEU A 43 2.23 8.63 8.76
N TYR A 44 2.17 7.48 8.05
CA TYR A 44 2.20 6.16 8.66
C TYR A 44 3.03 5.20 7.81
N LYS A 45 3.75 4.33 8.51
CA LYS A 45 4.56 3.26 7.93
C LYS A 45 4.13 1.95 8.56
N PHE A 46 3.44 1.12 7.81
CA PHE A 46 3.02 -0.20 8.26
C PHE A 46 3.94 -1.26 7.69
N ARG A 47 4.43 -2.12 8.57
CA ARG A 47 5.04 -3.38 8.19
C ARG A 47 3.92 -4.41 8.06
N ILE A 48 3.88 -5.11 6.94
CA ILE A 48 2.90 -6.15 6.70
C ILE A 48 3.58 -7.48 6.97
N LEU A 49 2.94 -8.30 7.80
CA LEU A 49 3.34 -9.69 7.92
C LEU A 49 2.95 -10.45 6.65
N PRO A 50 3.69 -11.50 6.28
CA PRO A 50 3.36 -12.34 5.13
C PRO A 50 2.08 -13.14 5.39
N ALA A 51 0.95 -12.45 5.39
CA ALA A 51 -0.37 -13.02 5.29
C ALA A 51 -0.93 -12.49 3.97
N ASP A 52 -1.67 -13.26 3.24
CA ASP A 52 -2.12 -12.96 1.89
C ASP A 52 -2.80 -11.58 1.76
N PRO A 53 -2.06 -10.49 1.47
CA PRO A 53 -2.71 -9.23 1.15
C PRO A 53 -3.37 -9.39 -0.22
N ASP A 54 -4.68 -9.34 -0.24
CA ASP A 54 -5.43 -9.35 -1.49
C ASP A 54 -5.32 -7.96 -2.14
N ARG A 55 -4.38 -7.83 -3.08
CA ARG A 55 -4.20 -6.61 -3.86
C ARG A 55 -4.84 -6.77 -5.24
N LYS A 56 -5.91 -6.04 -5.47
CA LYS A 56 -6.55 -5.96 -6.77
C LYS A 56 -6.50 -4.54 -7.31
N ILE A 57 -6.02 -4.40 -8.53
CA ILE A 57 -6.00 -3.12 -9.26
C ILE A 57 -6.61 -3.38 -10.65
N PRO A 58 -7.92 -3.64 -10.74
CA PRO A 58 -8.56 -3.83 -12.02
C PRO A 58 -8.53 -2.56 -12.85
N THR A 59 -8.33 -2.73 -14.14
CA THR A 59 -8.49 -1.68 -15.14
C THR A 59 -9.94 -1.69 -15.62
N LYS A 60 -10.60 -0.55 -15.52
CA LYS A 60 -11.94 -0.36 -16.07
C LYS A 60 -11.84 0.42 -17.38
N LEU A 61 -12.39 -0.15 -18.44
CA LEU A 61 -12.45 0.47 -19.75
C LEU A 61 -13.88 0.97 -19.98
N ASN A 62 -14.02 2.27 -20.17
CA ASN A 62 -15.21 2.89 -20.72
C ASN A 62 -14.86 3.39 -22.14
N GLU A 63 -15.83 3.62 -22.99
CA GLU A 63 -15.63 3.93 -24.42
C GLU A 63 -14.54 4.97 -24.70
N ASP A 64 -14.38 5.98 -23.83
CA ASP A 64 -13.39 7.05 -24.00
C ASP A 64 -12.35 7.15 -22.88
N ASN A 65 -12.43 6.35 -21.82
CA ASN A 65 -11.61 6.53 -20.64
C ASN A 65 -11.12 5.21 -20.02
N VAL A 66 -9.87 5.23 -19.57
CA VAL A 66 -9.28 4.16 -18.76
C VAL A 66 -9.23 4.62 -17.31
N SER A 67 -9.73 3.83 -16.39
CA SER A 67 -9.57 4.06 -14.96
C SER A 67 -9.04 2.82 -14.25
N TYR A 68 -8.37 3.05 -13.13
CA TYR A 68 -7.79 2.02 -12.28
C TYR A 68 -8.48 2.08 -10.93
N SER A 69 -9.05 0.98 -10.52
CA SER A 69 -9.71 0.85 -9.22
C SER A 69 -8.78 0.13 -8.27
N LEU A 70 -8.45 0.75 -7.15
CA LEU A 70 -7.65 0.10 -6.11
C LEU A 70 -8.58 -0.48 -5.07
N ASP A 71 -8.32 -1.72 -4.67
CA ASP A 71 -8.92 -2.37 -3.52
C ASP A 71 -7.86 -3.25 -2.87
N ILE A 72 -7.45 -2.88 -1.66
CA ILE A 72 -6.42 -3.60 -0.90
C ILE A 72 -6.92 -3.80 0.51
N VAL A 73 -6.97 -5.05 0.93
CA VAL A 73 -7.27 -5.44 2.30
C VAL A 73 -5.97 -5.87 2.99
N LEU A 74 -5.66 -5.25 4.11
CA LEU A 74 -4.49 -5.55 4.93
C LEU A 74 -4.94 -6.00 6.31
N SER A 75 -4.25 -6.97 6.88
CA SER A 75 -4.42 -7.37 8.27
C SER A 75 -3.28 -6.82 9.11
N LEU A 76 -3.63 -6.06 10.14
CA LEU A 76 -2.72 -5.49 11.12
C LEU A 76 -2.81 -6.31 12.40
N VAL A 77 -1.67 -6.71 12.94
CA VAL A 77 -1.61 -7.61 14.12
C VAL A 77 -1.21 -6.90 15.41
N ASP A 78 -0.86 -5.62 15.34
CA ASP A 78 -0.61 -4.83 16.56
C ASP A 78 -1.93 -4.31 17.12
N LEU A 79 -2.47 -5.04 18.10
CA LEU A 79 -3.78 -4.78 18.69
C LEU A 79 -3.69 -3.98 20.00
N SER A 80 -2.62 -3.25 20.24
CA SER A 80 -2.55 -2.38 21.41
C SER A 80 -3.70 -1.36 21.42
N ILE A 81 -4.29 -1.12 22.59
CA ILE A 81 -5.44 -0.19 22.74
C ILE A 81 -5.10 1.17 22.13
N LYS A 82 -3.90 1.68 22.40
CA LYS A 82 -3.43 2.96 21.89
C LYS A 82 -3.45 3.02 20.35
N ASN A 83 -2.94 1.96 19.70
CA ASN A 83 -2.89 1.92 18.24
C ASN A 83 -4.29 1.80 17.64
N ARG A 84 -5.17 0.99 18.23
CA ARG A 84 -6.55 0.87 17.75
C ARG A 84 -7.32 2.19 17.83
N GLU A 85 -7.24 2.89 18.96
CA GLU A 85 -7.85 4.22 19.11
C GLU A 85 -7.28 5.23 18.11
N GLU A 86 -5.96 5.21 17.90
CA GLU A 86 -5.31 6.06 16.92
C GLU A 86 -5.78 5.73 15.50
N TRP A 87 -5.89 4.47 15.14
CA TRP A 87 -6.33 4.07 13.81
C TRP A 87 -7.79 4.46 13.54
N TYR A 88 -8.68 4.30 14.49
CA TYR A 88 -10.06 4.77 14.35
C TYR A 88 -10.14 6.28 14.17
N SER A 89 -9.33 7.05 14.86
CA SER A 89 -9.35 8.51 14.79
C SER A 89 -8.70 9.06 13.50
N LYS A 90 -7.66 8.41 13.02
CA LYS A 90 -6.83 8.90 11.91
C LYS A 90 -7.20 8.33 10.55
N PHE A 91 -7.63 7.08 10.51
CA PHE A 91 -8.20 6.45 9.33
C PHE A 91 -9.73 6.63 9.29
N ASN A 92 -10.48 5.88 8.52
CA ASN A 92 -11.90 6.11 8.26
C ASN A 92 -12.17 7.46 7.57
N LYS A 93 -11.29 7.84 6.65
CA LYS A 93 -11.39 9.10 5.91
C LYS A 93 -11.52 8.84 4.41
N PHE A 94 -12.50 9.52 3.84
CA PHE A 94 -12.78 9.44 2.43
C PHE A 94 -11.87 10.40 1.65
N ARG A 95 -11.15 9.88 0.64
CA ARG A 95 -10.32 10.65 -0.31
C ARG A 95 -9.29 11.59 0.36
N LYS A 96 -8.53 11.09 1.29
CA LYS A 96 -7.52 11.88 2.03
C LYS A 96 -6.08 11.41 1.84
N PHE A 97 -5.88 10.22 1.30
CA PHE A 97 -4.58 9.56 1.33
C PHE A 97 -4.00 9.31 -0.05
N ALA A 98 -2.68 9.23 -0.10
CA ALA A 98 -1.92 8.65 -1.18
C ALA A 98 -1.05 7.52 -0.61
N ILE A 99 -0.82 6.47 -1.39
CA ILE A 99 -0.29 5.21 -0.89
C ILE A 99 0.94 4.81 -1.69
N VAL A 100 1.96 4.34 -1.00
CA VAL A 100 3.08 3.64 -1.62
C VAL A 100 3.19 2.24 -1.03
N LEU A 101 2.99 1.24 -1.85
CA LEU A 101 3.17 -0.16 -1.50
C LEU A 101 4.63 -0.52 -1.69
N VAL A 102 5.23 -1.15 -0.70
CA VAL A 102 6.64 -1.56 -0.71
C VAL A 102 6.72 -3.07 -0.72
N SER A 103 7.25 -3.64 -1.79
CA SER A 103 7.53 -5.07 -1.91
C SER A 103 9.03 -5.36 -1.79
N ASN A 104 9.40 -6.62 -1.90
CA ASN A 104 10.80 -7.05 -1.94
C ASN A 104 11.57 -6.55 -3.18
N SER A 105 10.89 -6.18 -4.25
CA SER A 105 11.52 -5.84 -5.54
C SER A 105 11.15 -4.48 -6.09
N GLU A 106 10.02 -3.92 -5.67
CA GLU A 106 9.49 -2.68 -6.21
C GLU A 106 8.67 -1.88 -5.20
N MET A 107 8.53 -0.61 -5.47
CA MET A 107 7.53 0.25 -4.85
C MET A 107 6.46 0.58 -5.88
N VAL A 108 5.19 0.64 -5.43
CA VAL A 108 4.06 1.01 -6.28
C VAL A 108 3.34 2.19 -5.66
N MET A 109 3.31 3.31 -6.38
CA MET A 109 2.66 4.54 -5.94
C MET A 109 1.27 4.67 -6.55
N ILE A 110 0.27 4.92 -5.71
CA ILE A 110 -1.14 5.02 -6.07
C ILE A 110 -1.79 6.16 -5.30
N GLY A 111 -2.53 6.97 -6.01
CA GLY A 111 -3.20 8.14 -5.43
C GLY A 111 -2.32 9.39 -5.41
N ASN A 112 -2.97 10.52 -5.48
CA ASN A 112 -2.39 11.86 -5.48
C ASN A 112 -3.42 12.88 -5.00
N GLU A 113 -3.08 14.16 -5.05
CA GLU A 113 -3.97 15.25 -4.65
C GLU A 113 -5.32 15.30 -5.40
N ARG A 114 -5.36 14.88 -6.68
CA ARG A 114 -6.58 14.89 -7.52
C ARG A 114 -7.37 13.58 -7.39
N TYR A 115 -6.68 12.47 -7.28
CA TYR A 115 -7.27 11.12 -7.17
C TYR A 115 -6.83 10.45 -5.87
N PRO A 116 -7.25 10.99 -4.72
CA PRO A 116 -6.84 10.45 -3.44
C PRO A 116 -7.59 9.18 -3.09
N MET A 117 -6.93 8.32 -2.34
CA MET A 117 -7.45 7.07 -1.82
C MET A 117 -8.21 7.28 -0.51
N SER A 118 -9.12 6.38 -0.23
CA SER A 118 -9.87 6.28 1.01
C SER A 118 -9.34 5.13 1.84
N ILE A 119 -9.38 5.25 3.15
CA ILE A 119 -9.02 4.19 4.08
C ILE A 119 -10.15 4.00 5.07
N THR A 120 -10.54 2.74 5.28
CA THR A 120 -11.40 2.32 6.38
C THR A 120 -10.71 1.25 7.22
N VAL A 121 -11.02 1.23 8.49
CA VAL A 121 -10.51 0.21 9.41
C VAL A 121 -11.66 -0.55 10.04
N THR A 122 -11.47 -1.83 10.26
CA THR A 122 -12.46 -2.75 10.83
C THR A 122 -11.79 -3.57 11.92
N ASP A 123 -12.46 -3.66 13.05
CA ASP A 123 -12.07 -4.54 14.14
C ASP A 123 -12.56 -5.97 13.83
N ASN A 124 -11.61 -6.89 13.71
CA ASN A 124 -11.87 -8.31 13.49
C ASN A 124 -11.42 -9.15 14.69
N ILE A 125 -11.51 -8.57 15.88
CA ILE A 125 -11.21 -9.27 17.13
C ILE A 125 -12.33 -10.27 17.43
N LYS A 126 -11.94 -11.50 17.75
CA LYS A 126 -12.84 -12.56 18.14
C LYS A 126 -12.78 -12.75 19.64
N ASP A 127 -13.83 -12.33 20.33
CA ASP A 127 -13.88 -12.42 21.80
C ASP A 127 -14.07 -13.85 22.34
N ASP A 128 -14.15 -14.84 21.47
CA ASP A 128 -14.36 -16.25 21.81
C ASP A 128 -13.05 -17.04 22.00
N GLY A 129 -11.90 -16.40 21.82
CA GLY A 129 -10.58 -17.04 21.91
C GLY A 129 -10.29 -18.01 20.76
N SER A 130 -11.13 -18.08 19.73
CA SER A 130 -10.94 -18.94 18.57
C SER A 130 -10.22 -18.18 17.45
N GLY A 131 -8.92 -18.38 17.32
CA GLY A 131 -8.15 -17.86 16.20
C GLY A 131 -7.28 -16.67 16.53
N THR A 132 -6.72 -16.03 15.50
CA THR A 132 -5.84 -14.88 15.63
C THR A 132 -6.63 -13.60 15.45
N ASP A 133 -6.61 -12.75 16.45
CA ASP A 133 -7.19 -11.42 16.35
C ASP A 133 -6.43 -10.57 15.34
N SER A 134 -7.16 -9.77 14.59
CA SER A 134 -6.57 -8.84 13.63
C SER A 134 -7.39 -7.56 13.50
N PHE A 135 -6.75 -6.53 12.98
CA PHE A 135 -7.40 -5.28 12.62
C PHE A 135 -7.35 -5.13 11.10
N GLY A 136 -8.52 -5.06 10.48
CA GLY A 136 -8.62 -4.91 9.03
C GLY A 136 -8.42 -3.46 8.60
N MET A 137 -7.58 -3.23 7.61
CA MET A 137 -7.46 -1.94 6.92
C MET A 137 -7.82 -2.15 5.46
N ASN A 138 -8.85 -1.47 5.00
CA ASN A 138 -9.22 -1.46 3.59
C ASN A 138 -8.84 -0.13 2.95
N ILE A 139 -8.02 -0.19 1.89
CA ILE A 139 -7.56 0.96 1.11
C ILE A 139 -8.19 0.86 -0.26
N TYR A 140 -9.00 1.84 -0.63
CA TYR A 140 -9.73 1.82 -1.89
C TYR A 140 -9.86 3.19 -2.54
N GLY A 141 -10.06 3.19 -3.85
CA GLY A 141 -10.27 4.40 -4.63
C GLY A 141 -10.05 4.20 -6.12
N ASP A 142 -10.46 5.18 -6.89
CA ASP A 142 -10.31 5.17 -8.35
C ASP A 142 -9.35 6.29 -8.79
N THR A 143 -8.55 5.99 -9.81
CA THR A 143 -7.62 6.93 -10.43
C THR A 143 -7.59 6.73 -11.95
N ILE A 144 -7.36 7.81 -12.70
CA ILE A 144 -7.12 7.72 -14.14
C ILE A 144 -5.64 7.57 -14.49
N ILE A 145 -4.75 7.78 -13.51
CA ILE A 145 -3.32 7.56 -13.70
C ILE A 145 -3.02 6.10 -13.35
N SER A 146 -2.33 5.41 -14.24
CA SER A 146 -1.85 4.07 -13.94
C SER A 146 -0.96 4.06 -12.69
N PRO A 147 -1.00 3.00 -11.87
CA PRO A 147 -0.07 2.84 -10.77
C PRO A 147 1.37 2.99 -11.26
N LYS A 148 2.18 3.79 -10.57
CA LYS A 148 3.57 4.02 -10.92
C LYS A 148 4.46 3.08 -10.13
N MET A 149 5.43 2.49 -10.83
CA MET A 149 6.30 1.46 -10.28
C MET A 149 7.74 1.92 -10.30
N TYR A 150 8.44 1.69 -9.20
CA TYR A 150 9.86 1.94 -9.05
C TYR A 150 10.58 0.68 -8.60
N LYS A 151 11.59 0.25 -9.35
CA LYS A 151 12.39 -0.93 -8.99
C LYS A 151 13.36 -0.58 -7.88
N ILE A 152 13.29 -1.30 -6.78
CA ILE A 152 14.22 -1.15 -5.66
C ILE A 152 15.56 -1.75 -6.07
N ALA A 153 16.66 -0.97 -5.94
CA ALA A 153 18.00 -1.47 -6.20
C ALA A 153 18.36 -2.60 -5.21
N GLU A 154 19.06 -3.63 -5.67
CA GLU A 154 19.39 -4.82 -4.86
C GLU A 154 20.11 -4.53 -3.55
N LYS A 155 21.02 -3.56 -3.55
CA LYS A 155 21.74 -3.12 -2.34
C LYS A 155 20.83 -2.53 -1.25
N PHE A 156 19.61 -2.11 -1.58
CA PHE A 156 18.63 -1.66 -0.59
C PHE A 156 17.72 -2.80 -0.11
N LYS A 157 17.63 -3.91 -0.83
CA LYS A 157 16.84 -5.08 -0.42
C LYS A 157 17.31 -5.62 0.94
N VAL A 158 18.61 -5.59 1.21
CA VAL A 158 19.20 -6.11 2.44
C VAL A 158 18.96 -5.17 3.64
N LEU A 159 19.02 -3.85 3.44
CA LEU A 159 18.93 -2.87 4.53
C LEU A 159 17.51 -2.72 5.10
N PHE A 160 16.48 -2.94 4.30
CA PHE A 160 15.10 -2.80 4.76
C PHE A 160 14.55 -4.04 5.48
N PHE A 161 15.18 -5.21 5.32
CA PHE A 161 14.62 -6.50 5.72
C PHE A 161 15.45 -7.32 6.70
N LEU A 162 16.59 -6.84 7.15
CA LEU A 162 17.27 -7.47 8.26
C LEU A 162 16.46 -7.17 9.54
N PRO A 163 15.87 -8.18 10.20
CA PRO A 163 15.43 -7.98 11.56
C PRO A 163 16.67 -7.53 12.34
N ARG A 164 16.58 -6.44 13.08
CA ARG A 164 17.57 -6.18 14.13
C ARG A 164 17.49 -7.39 15.06
N LEU A 165 18.46 -8.27 14.94
CA LEU A 165 18.76 -9.23 15.98
C LEU A 165 19.22 -8.39 17.16
N ILE A 166 18.35 -8.24 18.14
CA ILE A 166 18.68 -7.82 19.50
C ILE A 166 18.96 -9.08 20.28
#